data_3e476428fd3888fbc8452e327a64d62f
#
_entry.id   3e476428fd3888fbc8452e327a64d62f
#
_cell.length_a   1.000
_cell.length_b   1.000
_cell.length_c   1.000
_cell.angle_alpha   90.00
_cell.angle_beta   90.00
_cell.angle_gamma   90.00
#
_symmetry.space_group_name_H-M   'P 1'
#
loop_
_entity.id
_entity.type
_entity.pdbx_description
1 polymer ?
#
loop_
_entity_poly.entity_id
_entity_poly.type
_entity_poly.pdbx_seq_one_letter_code
_entity_poly.pdbx_strand_id
1 'polypeptide(L)'
;MRPPQEADALKLSRRFDRHGAPAYFRFLDEPGVEPTNNATERAIRQPVLDRRITQGMRSERGLRWCERAWTAAATCSQQGRSTFPFFRDALVAYLTHSAAPSLLPANP
;
A
#
# COMPACT_ATOMS: atom_id res chain seq x y z
N MET A 1 29.17 -17.57 -15.61
CA MET A 1 27.92 -17.65 -14.83
C MET A 1 28.09 -18.80 -13.84
N ARG A 2 28.13 -18.53 -12.52
CA ARG A 2 28.20 -19.60 -11.52
C ARG A 2 26.86 -20.34 -11.50
N PRO A 3 26.83 -21.67 -11.49
CA PRO A 3 25.59 -22.41 -11.30
C PRO A 3 24.99 -22.03 -9.94
N PRO A 4 23.65 -21.94 -9.82
CA PRO A 4 23.01 -21.67 -8.55
C PRO A 4 23.47 -22.75 -7.56
N GLN A 5 23.99 -22.30 -6.41
CA GLN A 5 24.41 -23.24 -5.37
C GLN A 5 23.16 -23.98 -4.86
N GLU A 6 23.30 -25.24 -4.57
CA GLU A 6 22.24 -26.11 -4.05
C GLU A 6 21.46 -25.49 -2.88
N ALA A 7 22.15 -24.67 -2.04
CA ALA A 7 21.55 -23.89 -0.97
C ALA A 7 20.52 -22.83 -1.43
N ASP A 8 20.70 -22.22 -2.59
CA ASP A 8 19.77 -21.22 -3.13
C ASP A 8 18.55 -21.86 -3.78
N ALA A 9 18.74 -23.02 -4.43
CA ALA A 9 17.64 -23.84 -4.93
C ALA A 9 16.76 -24.35 -3.77
N LEU A 10 17.37 -24.78 -2.66
CA LEU A 10 16.64 -25.20 -1.46
C LEU A 10 15.88 -24.04 -0.80
N LYS A 11 16.44 -22.82 -0.78
CA LYS A 11 15.73 -21.63 -0.27
C LYS A 11 14.50 -21.30 -1.13
N LEU A 12 14.63 -21.43 -2.44
CA LEU A 12 13.53 -21.18 -3.36
C LEU A 12 12.45 -22.24 -3.19
N SER A 13 12.79 -23.52 -3.14
CA SER A 13 11.86 -24.62 -2.88
C SER A 13 11.07 -24.40 -1.58
N ARG A 14 11.77 -24.09 -0.47
CA ARG A 14 11.11 -23.81 0.82
C ARG A 14 10.17 -22.62 0.77
N ARG A 15 10.41 -21.63 -0.09
CA ARG A 15 9.47 -20.51 -0.31
C ARG A 15 8.18 -20.98 -0.96
N PHE A 16 8.28 -21.82 -1.99
CA PHE A 16 7.11 -22.39 -2.65
C PHE A 16 6.30 -23.28 -1.70
N ASP A 17 6.97 -24.10 -0.88
CA ASP A 17 6.32 -24.97 0.09
C ASP A 17 5.61 -24.17 1.19
N ARG A 18 6.23 -23.10 1.71
CA ARG A 18 5.69 -22.30 2.83
C ARG A 18 4.49 -21.44 2.45
N HIS A 19 4.47 -20.88 1.24
CA HIS A 19 3.42 -19.95 0.78
C HIS A 19 2.43 -20.59 -0.20
N GLY A 20 2.67 -21.85 -0.55
CA GLY A 20 1.88 -22.59 -1.55
C GLY A 20 2.18 -22.12 -2.98
N ALA A 21 2.63 -23.04 -3.83
CA ALA A 21 2.87 -22.74 -5.24
C ALA A 21 1.68 -22.04 -5.94
N PRO A 22 0.40 -22.36 -5.63
CA PRO A 22 -0.75 -21.70 -6.21
C PRO A 22 -0.77 -20.17 -6.00
N ALA A 23 -0.27 -19.68 -4.84
CA ALA A 23 -0.27 -18.24 -4.56
C ALA A 23 0.63 -17.43 -5.51
N TYR A 24 1.73 -18.02 -5.99
CA TYR A 24 2.64 -17.37 -6.93
C TYR A 24 2.13 -17.37 -8.38
N PHE A 25 1.23 -18.28 -8.70
CA PHE A 25 0.73 -18.50 -10.07
C PHE A 25 -0.76 -18.13 -10.22
N ARG A 26 -1.32 -17.47 -9.24
CA ARG A 26 -2.74 -17.09 -9.23
C ARG A 26 -3.15 -16.25 -10.44
N PHE A 27 -2.23 -15.48 -10.99
CA PHE A 27 -2.44 -14.71 -12.22
C PHE A 27 -2.74 -15.58 -13.47
N LEU A 28 -2.41 -16.88 -13.44
CA LEU A 28 -2.75 -17.81 -14.52
C LEU A 28 -4.22 -18.23 -14.47
N ASP A 29 -4.79 -18.28 -13.27
CA ASP A 29 -6.13 -18.81 -13.02
C ASP A 29 -7.19 -17.70 -12.89
N GLU A 30 -6.79 -16.50 -12.48
CA GLU A 30 -7.70 -15.38 -12.25
C GLU A 30 -7.45 -14.22 -13.22
N PRO A 31 -8.42 -13.93 -14.13
CA PRO A 31 -8.33 -12.75 -14.99
C PRO A 31 -8.26 -11.45 -14.19
N GLY A 32 -7.32 -10.56 -14.56
CA GLY A 32 -7.13 -9.26 -13.92
C GLY A 32 -6.11 -9.26 -12.77
N VAL A 33 -5.57 -10.39 -12.39
CA VAL A 33 -4.44 -10.47 -11.46
C VAL A 33 -3.14 -10.27 -12.25
N GLU A 34 -2.40 -9.20 -11.93
CA GLU A 34 -1.10 -8.95 -12.55
C GLU A 34 -0.05 -9.95 -12.05
N PRO A 35 0.83 -10.49 -12.95
CA PRO A 35 1.91 -11.41 -12.57
C PRO A 35 3.03 -10.72 -11.78
N THR A 36 2.97 -9.41 -11.67
CA THR A 36 4.01 -8.57 -11.05
C THR A 36 3.46 -7.79 -9.87
N ASN A 37 4.34 -7.43 -8.94
CA ASN A 37 4.01 -6.59 -7.78
C ASN A 37 3.99 -5.08 -8.10
N ASN A 38 3.90 -4.71 -9.38
CA ASN A 38 4.02 -3.32 -9.84
C ASN A 38 2.96 -2.38 -9.22
N ALA A 39 1.74 -2.88 -9.00
CA ALA A 39 0.67 -2.08 -8.39
C ALA A 39 1.02 -1.71 -6.94
N THR A 40 1.50 -2.68 -6.15
CA THR A 40 1.93 -2.46 -4.78
C THR A 40 3.18 -1.59 -4.72
N GLU A 41 4.16 -1.84 -5.58
CA GLU A 41 5.38 -1.02 -5.65
C GLU A 41 5.08 0.44 -5.99
N ARG A 42 4.18 0.69 -6.93
CA ARG A 42 3.70 2.06 -7.24
C ARG A 42 2.99 2.69 -6.05
N ALA A 43 2.15 1.95 -5.33
CA ALA A 43 1.41 2.46 -4.18
C ALA A 43 2.34 2.88 -3.03
N ILE A 44 3.39 2.12 -2.75
CA ILE A 44 4.35 2.42 -1.67
C ILE A 44 5.48 3.37 -2.09
N ARG A 45 5.64 3.66 -3.38
CA ARG A 45 6.74 4.49 -3.90
C ARG A 45 6.77 5.88 -3.26
N GLN A 46 5.61 6.54 -3.14
CA GLN A 46 5.52 7.89 -2.56
C GLN A 46 5.92 7.91 -1.08
N PRO A 47 5.39 7.05 -0.20
CA PRO A 47 5.84 6.95 1.19
C PRO A 47 7.33 6.67 1.34
N VAL A 48 7.91 5.84 0.45
CA VAL A 48 9.36 5.55 0.47
C VAL A 48 10.18 6.76 0.08
N LEU A 49 9.76 7.51 -0.94
CA LEU A 49 10.44 8.75 -1.35
C LEU A 49 10.34 9.82 -0.25
N ASP A 50 9.15 10.01 0.33
CA ASP A 50 8.94 10.94 1.43
C ASP A 50 9.84 10.61 2.63
N ARG A 51 9.91 9.35 3.03
CA ARG A 51 10.81 8.89 4.09
C ARG A 51 12.29 9.19 3.80
N ARG A 52 12.72 9.09 2.54
CA ARG A 52 14.10 9.39 2.13
C ARG A 52 14.39 10.89 2.21
N ILE A 53 13.45 11.74 1.83
CA ILE A 53 13.60 13.20 1.83
C ILE A 53 13.52 13.75 3.26
N THR A 54 12.56 13.30 4.05
CA THR A 54 12.29 13.80 5.40
C THR A 54 13.10 13.12 6.50
N GLN A 55 13.92 12.11 6.14
CA GLN A 55 14.65 11.23 7.07
C GLN A 55 13.73 10.48 8.06
N GLY A 56 12.44 10.38 7.74
CA GLY A 56 11.42 9.68 8.54
C GLY A 56 10.91 10.49 9.73
N MET A 57 9.94 9.91 10.42
CA MET A 57 9.34 10.51 11.61
C MET A 57 10.07 10.06 12.86
N ARG A 58 10.32 11.01 13.78
CA ARG A 58 11.04 10.75 15.05
C ARG A 58 10.13 10.40 16.21
N SER A 59 8.81 10.58 16.07
CA SER A 59 7.84 10.28 17.11
C SER A 59 6.80 9.27 16.64
N GLU A 60 6.31 8.45 17.55
CA GLU A 60 5.25 7.47 17.28
C GLU A 60 3.97 8.16 16.79
N ARG A 61 3.63 9.32 17.36
CA ARG A 61 2.48 10.12 16.93
C ARG A 61 2.63 10.60 15.48
N GLY A 62 3.83 11.05 15.11
CA GLY A 62 4.14 11.45 13.74
C GLY A 62 4.06 10.27 12.76
N LEU A 63 4.57 9.10 13.16
CA LEU A 63 4.50 7.89 12.36
C LEU A 63 3.05 7.49 12.08
N ARG A 64 2.20 7.44 13.12
CA ARG A 64 0.76 7.12 12.97
C ARG A 64 0.03 8.14 12.11
N TRP A 65 0.40 9.43 12.22
CA TRP A 65 -0.17 10.45 11.35
C TRP A 65 0.20 10.20 9.88
N CYS A 66 1.47 9.92 9.60
CA CYS A 66 1.93 9.59 8.26
C CYS A 66 1.21 8.37 7.67
N GLU A 67 1.10 7.29 8.42
CA GLU A 67 0.38 6.08 7.99
C GLU A 67 -1.06 6.42 7.58
N ARG A 68 -1.77 7.17 8.39
CA ARG A 68 -3.16 7.58 8.11
C ARG A 68 -3.26 8.51 6.92
N ALA A 69 -2.37 9.51 6.83
CA ALA A 69 -2.36 10.47 5.74
C ALA A 69 -2.07 9.79 4.39
N TRP A 70 -1.05 8.93 4.34
CA TRP A 70 -0.73 8.18 3.12
C TRP A 70 -1.81 7.16 2.75
N THR A 71 -2.43 6.50 3.72
CA THR A 71 -3.57 5.61 3.48
C THR A 71 -4.74 6.38 2.87
N ALA A 72 -5.10 7.52 3.44
CA ALA A 72 -6.17 8.36 2.91
C ALA A 72 -5.86 8.87 1.50
N ALA A 73 -4.63 9.34 1.26
CA ALA A 73 -4.20 9.83 -0.04
C ALA A 73 -4.22 8.72 -1.11
N ALA A 74 -3.70 7.54 -0.78
CA ALA A 74 -3.69 6.40 -1.69
C ALA A 74 -5.12 5.91 -2.01
N THR A 75 -5.98 5.84 -0.99
CA THR A 75 -7.40 5.45 -1.17
C THR A 75 -8.15 6.45 -2.04
N CYS A 76 -7.98 7.74 -1.80
CA CYS A 76 -8.57 8.78 -2.66
C CYS A 76 -8.11 8.63 -4.11
N SER A 77 -6.80 8.43 -4.32
CA SER A 77 -6.23 8.25 -5.65
C SER A 77 -6.80 7.02 -6.37
N GLN A 78 -6.91 5.87 -5.69
CA GLN A 78 -7.49 4.64 -6.24
C GLN A 78 -8.97 4.80 -6.60
N GLN A 79 -9.69 5.64 -5.85
CA GLN A 79 -11.10 5.95 -6.11
C GLN A 79 -11.30 7.08 -7.13
N GLY A 80 -10.24 7.63 -7.72
CA GLY A 80 -10.33 8.79 -8.61
C GLY A 80 -10.79 10.08 -7.91
N ARG A 81 -10.68 10.14 -6.58
CA ARG A 81 -11.06 11.30 -5.76
C ARG A 81 -9.86 12.20 -5.52
N SER A 82 -10.09 13.51 -5.49
CA SER A 82 -9.05 14.45 -5.07
C SER A 82 -8.80 14.35 -3.56
N THR A 83 -7.55 14.26 -3.17
CA THR A 83 -7.12 14.14 -1.77
C THR A 83 -7.33 15.44 -1.00
N PHE A 84 -7.15 16.59 -1.64
CA PHE A 84 -7.23 17.89 -0.96
C PHE A 84 -8.64 18.21 -0.39
N PRO A 85 -9.75 18.08 -1.14
CA PRO A 85 -11.09 18.24 -0.57
C PRO A 85 -11.36 17.30 0.60
N PHE A 86 -10.92 16.05 0.52
CA PHE A 86 -11.09 15.09 1.59
C PHE A 86 -10.41 15.56 2.90
N PHE A 87 -9.16 16.01 2.83
CA PHE A 87 -8.47 16.52 4.03
C PHE A 87 -9.07 17.82 4.55
N ARG A 88 -9.47 18.72 3.65
CA ARG A 88 -10.18 19.94 4.05
C ARG A 88 -11.47 19.62 4.81
N ASP A 89 -12.29 18.74 4.27
CA ASP A 89 -13.58 18.38 4.87
C ASP A 89 -13.39 17.62 6.19
N ALA A 90 -12.36 16.78 6.30
CA ALA A 90 -11.98 16.12 7.54
C ALA A 90 -11.55 17.15 8.62
N LEU A 91 -10.77 18.17 8.24
CA LEU A 91 -10.37 19.24 9.14
C LEU A 91 -11.56 20.09 9.59
N VAL A 92 -12.45 20.47 8.66
CA VAL A 92 -13.68 21.20 8.99
C VAL A 92 -14.54 20.39 9.94
N ALA A 93 -14.76 19.10 9.66
CA ALA A 93 -15.52 18.21 10.54
C ALA A 93 -14.92 18.12 11.95
N TYR A 94 -13.60 18.05 12.05
CA TYR A 94 -12.91 18.06 13.33
C TYR A 94 -13.14 19.37 14.11
N LEU A 95 -13.02 20.51 13.44
CA LEU A 95 -13.18 21.84 14.08
C LEU A 95 -14.65 22.14 14.44
N THR A 96 -15.60 21.61 13.69
CA THR A 96 -17.05 21.84 13.90
C THR A 96 -17.72 20.73 14.69
N HIS A 97 -16.95 19.71 15.14
CA HIS A 97 -17.49 18.50 15.80
C HIS A 97 -18.58 17.79 15.00
N SER A 98 -18.50 17.85 13.68
CA SER A 98 -19.44 17.19 12.75
C SER A 98 -18.91 15.83 12.25
N ALA A 99 -19.74 15.10 11.49
CA ALA A 99 -19.36 13.80 10.95
C ALA A 99 -18.18 13.90 9.97
N ALA A 100 -17.14 13.09 10.18
CA ALA A 100 -15.99 13.04 9.29
C ALA A 100 -16.35 12.45 7.92
N PRO A 101 -15.69 12.90 6.83
CA PRO A 101 -15.88 12.32 5.51
C PRO A 101 -15.44 10.84 5.49
N SER A 102 -16.20 10.01 4.77
CA SER A 102 -15.90 8.57 4.64
C SER A 102 -14.97 8.29 3.46
N LEU A 103 -14.03 7.38 3.66
CA LEU A 103 -13.24 6.75 2.59
C LEU A 103 -13.93 5.54 1.98
N LEU A 104 -14.98 5.03 2.63
CA LEU A 104 -15.75 3.93 2.07
C LEU A 104 -16.47 4.40 0.81
N PRO A 105 -16.57 3.55 -0.23
CA PRO A 105 -17.38 3.87 -1.39
C PRO A 105 -18.82 4.10 -0.92
N ALA A 106 -19.48 5.12 -1.49
CA ALA A 106 -20.92 5.28 -1.28
C ALA A 106 -21.59 4.00 -1.79
N ASN A 107 -22.37 3.35 -0.93
CA ASN A 107 -23.20 2.23 -1.37
C ASN A 107 -24.10 2.73 -2.51
N PRO A 108 -24.15 1.99 -3.62
CA PRO A 108 -25.04 2.35 -4.73
C PRO A 108 -26.51 2.37 -4.31
#